data_c794130b3287d85987860fb47dbcd660
#
_entry.id   c794130b3287d85987860fb47dbcd660
#
_cell.length_a   1.000
_cell.length_b   1.000
_cell.length_c   1.000
_cell.angle_alpha   90.00
_cell.angle_beta   90.00
_cell.angle_gamma   90.00
#
_symmetry.space_group_name_H-M   'P 1'
#
loop_
_entity.id
_entity.type
_entity.pdbx_description
1 polymer ?
#
loop_
_entity_poly.entity_id
_entity_poly.type
_entity_poly.pdbx_seq_one_letter_code
_entity_poly.pdbx_strand_id
1 'polypeptide(L)'
;STIVDQYGSREFWNIAYMCECKEMHVYDSNLIVDICDEQGQVLEIGQEGKIVVTSLVDKCTPFVKYDLGDNAKIINKKCKCGSSAPILQLAKISPREKLKHTPYSGTKVFRRVLKAIYASLGIKYSRVKIIQDADYHLSVFVMGCENEEKFKEKFLAVSENIIEELSYFTIDFFFGATFDSQKDFLKEQVFICKV
;
A
#
# COMPACT_ATOMS: atom_id res chain seq x y z
N SER A 1 -10.10 -25.20 -12.34
CA SER A 1 -10.64 -24.11 -11.51
C SER A 1 -10.17 -22.77 -12.08
N THR A 2 -11.05 -21.83 -12.24
CA THR A 2 -10.72 -20.48 -12.69
C THR A 2 -10.61 -19.59 -11.45
N ILE A 3 -9.48 -18.88 -11.30
CA ILE A 3 -9.30 -17.89 -10.24
C ILE A 3 -9.79 -16.56 -10.79
N VAL A 4 -10.70 -15.90 -10.08
CA VAL A 4 -11.19 -14.55 -10.35
C VAL A 4 -10.62 -13.62 -9.27
N ASP A 5 -9.96 -12.57 -9.70
CA ASP A 5 -9.46 -11.54 -8.80
C ASP A 5 -10.50 -10.43 -8.62
N GLN A 6 -10.53 -9.83 -7.44
CA GLN A 6 -11.42 -8.72 -7.11
C GLN A 6 -10.64 -7.63 -6.41
N TYR A 7 -10.91 -6.39 -6.78
CA TYR A 7 -10.41 -5.22 -6.10
C TYR A 7 -11.51 -4.58 -5.27
N GLY A 8 -11.22 -4.32 -4.01
CA GLY A 8 -12.18 -3.74 -3.08
C GLY A 8 -11.52 -3.18 -1.83
N SER A 9 -12.32 -2.55 -1.00
CA SER A 9 -11.93 -2.03 0.31
C SER A 9 -12.98 -2.40 1.36
N ARG A 10 -12.73 -2.10 2.63
CA ARG A 10 -13.73 -2.30 3.69
C ARG A 10 -14.98 -1.43 3.50
N GLU A 11 -14.77 -0.24 2.94
CA GLU A 11 -15.81 0.77 2.72
C GLU A 11 -16.73 0.39 1.56
N PHE A 12 -16.19 -0.26 0.52
CA PHE A 12 -16.90 -0.51 -0.73
C PHE A 12 -17.00 -1.99 -1.12
N TRP A 13 -16.51 -2.91 -0.32
CA TRP A 13 -16.45 -4.36 -0.58
C TRP A 13 -15.85 -4.68 -1.95
N ASN A 14 -16.60 -4.47 -3.04
CA ASN A 14 -16.20 -4.75 -4.40
C ASN A 14 -16.23 -3.46 -5.24
N ILE A 15 -15.08 -3.04 -5.72
CA ILE A 15 -14.93 -1.86 -6.58
C ILE A 15 -14.78 -2.30 -8.04
N ALA A 16 -14.01 -3.36 -8.27
CA ALA A 16 -13.82 -3.93 -9.60
C ALA A 16 -13.60 -5.45 -9.54
N TYR A 17 -13.90 -6.13 -10.63
CA TYR A 17 -13.78 -7.57 -10.77
C TYR A 17 -13.02 -7.95 -12.05
N MET A 18 -12.26 -9.02 -12.00
CA MET A 18 -11.56 -9.57 -13.15
C MET A 18 -12.53 -10.42 -14.00
N CYS A 19 -12.63 -10.09 -15.29
CA CYS A 19 -13.38 -10.91 -16.26
C CYS A 19 -12.53 -12.08 -16.78
N GLU A 20 -13.14 -12.94 -17.59
CA GLU A 20 -12.46 -14.08 -18.23
C GLU A 20 -11.27 -13.68 -19.12
N CYS A 21 -11.30 -12.45 -19.68
CA CYS A 21 -10.22 -11.88 -20.47
C CYS A 21 -9.09 -11.27 -19.60
N LYS A 22 -9.14 -11.45 -18.27
CA LYS A 22 -8.20 -10.92 -17.29
C LYS A 22 -8.14 -9.38 -17.24
N GLU A 23 -9.22 -8.72 -17.64
CA GLU A 23 -9.39 -7.29 -17.48
C GLU A 23 -10.21 -7.01 -16.22
N MET A 24 -9.84 -5.96 -15.46
CA MET A 24 -10.52 -5.58 -14.23
C MET A 24 -11.61 -4.55 -14.54
N HIS A 25 -12.88 -4.93 -14.48
CA HIS A 25 -14.02 -4.06 -14.76
C HIS A 25 -14.58 -3.44 -13.48
N VAL A 26 -14.89 -2.15 -13.52
CA VAL A 26 -15.54 -1.43 -12.42
C VAL A 26 -16.98 -1.91 -12.25
N TYR A 27 -17.47 -1.98 -11.01
CA TYR A 27 -18.90 -2.15 -10.69
C TYR A 27 -19.65 -0.82 -10.85
N ASP A 28 -19.76 -0.33 -12.09
CA ASP A 28 -20.30 0.99 -12.46
C ASP A 28 -21.80 1.17 -12.20
N SER A 29 -22.54 0.07 -11.97
CA SER A 29 -23.94 0.14 -11.52
C SER A 29 -24.08 0.64 -10.08
N ASN A 30 -23.08 0.46 -9.25
CA ASN A 30 -23.12 0.74 -7.81
C ASN A 30 -22.20 1.86 -7.38
N LEU A 31 -21.18 2.16 -8.20
CA LEU A 31 -20.10 3.08 -7.86
C LEU A 31 -19.74 3.98 -9.03
N ILE A 32 -19.35 5.21 -8.72
CA ILE A 32 -18.57 6.05 -9.62
C ILE A 32 -17.12 5.95 -9.18
N VAL A 33 -16.23 5.60 -10.11
CA VAL A 33 -14.79 5.53 -9.89
C VAL A 33 -14.12 6.58 -10.77
N ASP A 34 -13.54 7.57 -10.13
CA ASP A 34 -12.77 8.64 -10.77
C ASP A 34 -11.27 8.43 -10.51
N ILE A 35 -10.44 8.85 -11.44
CA ILE A 35 -9.00 8.96 -11.23
C ILE A 35 -8.67 10.44 -11.09
N CYS A 36 -8.09 10.83 -9.98
CA CYS A 36 -7.83 12.23 -9.64
C CYS A 36 -6.33 12.50 -9.43
N ASP A 37 -5.97 13.76 -9.65
CA ASP A 37 -4.66 14.29 -9.27
C ASP A 37 -4.56 14.56 -7.76
N GLU A 38 -3.42 15.13 -7.31
CA GLU A 38 -3.18 15.50 -5.92
C GLU A 38 -4.12 16.63 -5.43
N GLN A 39 -4.69 17.42 -6.33
CA GLN A 39 -5.63 18.51 -6.05
C GLN A 39 -7.09 18.05 -6.07
N GLY A 40 -7.35 16.77 -6.40
CA GLY A 40 -8.68 16.17 -6.46
C GLY A 40 -9.43 16.47 -7.78
N GLN A 41 -8.72 16.96 -8.81
CA GLN A 41 -9.29 17.13 -10.14
C GLN A 41 -9.29 15.80 -10.89
N VAL A 42 -10.40 15.51 -11.59
CA VAL A 42 -10.52 14.28 -12.38
C VAL A 42 -9.58 14.34 -13.57
N LEU A 43 -8.76 13.30 -13.71
CA LEU A 43 -7.82 13.14 -14.82
C LEU A 43 -8.47 12.54 -16.05
N GLU A 44 -7.85 12.76 -17.19
CA GLU A 44 -8.29 12.15 -18.45
C GLU A 44 -8.04 10.64 -18.48
N ILE A 45 -8.84 9.94 -19.28
CA ILE A 45 -8.70 8.49 -19.47
C ILE A 45 -7.27 8.15 -19.94
N GLY A 46 -6.65 7.17 -19.29
CA GLY A 46 -5.28 6.73 -19.56
C GLY A 46 -4.24 7.37 -18.65
N GLN A 47 -4.55 8.45 -17.98
CA GLN A 47 -3.65 9.04 -16.97
C GLN A 47 -3.74 8.29 -15.65
N GLU A 48 -2.60 8.16 -14.97
CA GLU A 48 -2.50 7.51 -13.66
C GLU A 48 -2.65 8.55 -12.55
N GLY A 49 -3.47 8.23 -11.55
CA GLY A 49 -3.70 9.06 -10.38
C GLY A 49 -4.38 8.31 -9.26
N LYS A 50 -4.85 9.03 -8.26
CA LYS A 50 -5.56 8.49 -7.09
C LYS A 50 -6.93 7.94 -7.46
N ILE A 51 -7.26 6.78 -6.90
CA ILE A 51 -8.60 6.20 -7.01
C ILE A 51 -9.53 6.90 -6.02
N VAL A 52 -10.52 7.58 -6.55
CA VAL A 52 -11.56 8.25 -5.76
C VAL A 52 -12.91 7.60 -6.09
N VAL A 53 -13.65 7.18 -5.05
CA VAL A 53 -14.88 6.41 -5.21
C VAL A 53 -16.07 7.13 -4.59
N THR A 54 -17.20 7.11 -5.31
CA THR A 54 -18.50 7.55 -4.79
C THR A 54 -19.46 6.37 -4.83
N SER A 55 -20.11 6.06 -3.69
CA SER A 55 -21.17 5.04 -3.62
C SER A 55 -22.49 5.61 -4.13
N LEU A 56 -23.18 4.83 -4.97
CA LEU A 56 -24.54 5.16 -5.47
C LEU A 56 -25.63 4.44 -4.68
N VAL A 57 -25.27 3.46 -3.87
CA VAL A 57 -26.22 2.56 -3.18
C VAL A 57 -26.25 2.73 -1.66
N ASP A 58 -25.18 3.23 -1.04
CA ASP A 58 -25.10 3.39 0.39
C ASP A 58 -25.84 4.63 0.86
N LYS A 59 -27.01 4.41 1.49
CA LYS A 59 -27.88 5.50 1.97
C LYS A 59 -27.58 5.91 3.41
N CYS A 60 -27.10 4.99 4.25
CA CYS A 60 -26.88 5.25 5.67
C CYS A 60 -25.53 5.92 5.94
N THR A 61 -24.51 5.57 5.17
CA THR A 61 -23.18 6.17 5.28
C THR A 61 -22.68 6.44 3.85
N PRO A 62 -23.16 7.51 3.21
CA PRO A 62 -22.81 7.78 1.82
C PRO A 62 -21.34 8.20 1.75
N PHE A 63 -20.54 7.44 1.03
CA PHE A 63 -19.18 7.82 0.67
C PHE A 63 -19.23 8.61 -0.65
N VAL A 64 -18.82 9.86 -0.60
CA VAL A 64 -18.75 10.76 -1.77
C VAL A 64 -17.31 11.20 -1.94
N LYS A 65 -16.75 10.98 -3.13
CA LYS A 65 -15.34 11.30 -3.47
C LYS A 65 -14.34 10.83 -2.42
N TYR A 66 -14.47 9.57 -2.00
CA TYR A 66 -13.60 8.97 -1.00
C TYR A 66 -12.28 8.53 -1.64
N ASP A 67 -11.15 9.08 -1.18
CA ASP A 67 -9.80 8.68 -1.60
C ASP A 67 -9.43 7.35 -0.95
N LEU A 68 -9.26 6.30 -1.77
CA LEU A 68 -8.84 4.97 -1.32
C LEU A 68 -7.36 4.91 -0.94
N GLY A 69 -6.58 5.89 -1.41
CA GLY A 69 -5.13 5.97 -1.26
C GLY A 69 -4.35 4.93 -2.07
N ASP A 70 -4.97 4.37 -3.09
CA ASP A 70 -4.34 3.58 -4.12
C ASP A 70 -4.33 4.37 -5.43
N ASN A 71 -3.40 4.05 -6.34
CA ASN A 71 -3.35 4.64 -7.67
C ASN A 71 -3.77 3.63 -8.74
N ALA A 72 -4.41 4.17 -9.77
CA ALA A 72 -4.80 3.42 -10.96
C ALA A 72 -4.93 4.35 -12.16
N LYS A 73 -5.33 3.78 -13.28
CA LYS A 73 -5.85 4.50 -14.45
C LYS A 73 -7.06 3.79 -15.02
N ILE A 74 -7.97 4.55 -15.61
CA ILE A 74 -9.05 4.01 -16.44
C ILE A 74 -8.52 3.82 -17.86
N ILE A 75 -8.81 2.67 -18.46
CA ILE A 75 -8.42 2.38 -19.85
C ILE A 75 -9.66 2.37 -20.74
N ASN A 76 -9.59 3.12 -21.83
CA ASN A 76 -10.62 3.09 -22.87
C ASN A 76 -10.32 1.98 -23.88
N LYS A 77 -10.76 0.76 -23.55
CA LYS A 77 -10.56 -0.43 -24.38
C LYS A 77 -11.83 -1.27 -24.38
N LYS A 78 -12.29 -1.69 -25.54
CA LYS A 78 -13.37 -2.68 -25.62
C LYS A 78 -12.85 -4.06 -25.15
N CYS A 79 -13.48 -4.62 -24.14
CA CYS A 79 -13.15 -5.96 -23.69
C CYS A 79 -13.87 -7.02 -24.51
N LYS A 80 -13.19 -8.12 -24.80
CA LYS A 80 -13.77 -9.26 -25.53
C LYS A 80 -14.84 -10.01 -24.71
N CYS A 81 -14.92 -9.81 -23.40
CA CYS A 81 -15.96 -10.37 -22.53
C CYS A 81 -17.36 -9.74 -22.77
N GLY A 82 -17.46 -8.71 -23.56
CA GLY A 82 -18.72 -8.01 -23.89
C GLY A 82 -19.15 -6.96 -22.86
N SER A 83 -18.46 -6.82 -21.72
CA SER A 83 -18.75 -5.77 -20.73
C SER A 83 -18.41 -4.38 -21.29
N SER A 84 -19.33 -3.43 -21.08
CA SER A 84 -19.13 -2.01 -21.36
C SER A 84 -18.57 -1.24 -20.18
N ALA A 85 -18.49 -1.86 -18.99
CA ALA A 85 -17.97 -1.22 -17.79
C ALA A 85 -16.51 -0.79 -17.97
N PRO A 86 -16.10 0.36 -17.40
CA PRO A 86 -14.73 0.84 -17.49
C PRO A 86 -13.72 -0.19 -16.99
N ILE A 87 -12.56 -0.23 -17.64
CA ILE A 87 -11.45 -1.10 -17.19
C ILE A 87 -10.54 -0.29 -16.30
N LEU A 88 -10.32 -0.80 -15.07
CA LEU A 88 -9.42 -0.23 -14.06
C LEU A 88 -8.09 -0.97 -14.11
N GLN A 89 -7.01 -0.27 -14.37
CA GLN A 89 -5.66 -0.81 -14.25
C GLN A 89 -5.00 -0.26 -12.99
N LEU A 90 -4.87 -1.11 -11.97
CA LEU A 90 -4.23 -0.75 -10.71
C LEU A 90 -2.74 -0.48 -10.91
N ALA A 91 -2.20 0.49 -10.19
CA ALA A 91 -0.76 0.67 -10.10
C ALA A 91 -0.12 -0.56 -9.43
N LYS A 92 1.09 -0.90 -9.84
CA LYS A 92 1.80 -2.08 -9.31
C LYS A 92 2.12 -1.98 -7.82
N ILE A 93 2.29 -0.75 -7.34
CA ILE A 93 2.63 -0.46 -5.95
C ILE A 93 1.85 0.80 -5.56
N SER A 94 1.10 0.72 -4.45
CA SER A 94 0.46 1.90 -3.87
C SER A 94 1.51 2.96 -3.50
N PRO A 95 1.30 4.25 -3.78
CA PRO A 95 2.23 5.32 -3.39
C PRO A 95 2.59 5.30 -1.91
N ARG A 96 1.63 4.96 -1.04
CA ARG A 96 1.85 4.83 0.42
C ARG A 96 2.82 3.71 0.79
N GLU A 97 2.95 2.70 -0.08
CA GLU A 97 3.81 1.54 0.14
C GLU A 97 5.11 1.62 -0.64
N LYS A 98 5.23 2.58 -1.57
CA LYS A 98 6.42 2.73 -2.39
C LYS A 98 7.58 3.26 -1.55
N LEU A 99 8.68 2.53 -1.53
CA LEU A 99 9.94 3.04 -1.01
C LEU A 99 10.52 4.00 -2.06
N LYS A 100 10.50 5.31 -1.77
CA LYS A 100 10.91 6.37 -2.69
C LYS A 100 12.35 6.16 -3.15
N HIS A 101 12.64 6.49 -4.38
CA HIS A 101 13.92 6.26 -5.08
C HIS A 101 14.26 4.78 -5.33
N THR A 102 13.30 3.88 -5.14
CA THR A 102 13.47 2.46 -5.48
C THR A 102 12.26 1.95 -6.26
N PRO A 103 12.39 0.82 -7.00
CA PRO A 103 11.24 0.18 -7.65
C PRO A 103 10.41 -0.70 -6.71
N TYR A 104 10.69 -0.67 -5.40
CA TYR A 104 10.17 -1.65 -4.44
C TYR A 104 9.03 -1.10 -3.56
N SER A 105 8.14 -1.99 -3.12
CA SER A 105 7.22 -1.72 -2.02
C SER A 105 7.95 -1.84 -0.69
N GLY A 106 8.03 -0.75 0.06
CA GLY A 106 8.63 -0.73 1.39
C GLY A 106 7.97 -1.75 2.32
N THR A 107 6.63 -1.87 2.29
CA THR A 107 5.91 -2.88 3.08
C THR A 107 6.41 -4.30 2.78
N LYS A 108 6.59 -4.67 1.51
CA LYS A 108 7.07 -6.00 1.12
C LYS A 108 8.53 -6.21 1.53
N VAL A 109 9.37 -5.22 1.31
CA VAL A 109 10.79 -5.26 1.68
C VAL A 109 10.94 -5.45 3.18
N PHE A 110 10.35 -4.55 3.98
CA PHE A 110 10.55 -4.59 5.43
C PHE A 110 9.86 -5.76 6.11
N ARG A 111 8.75 -6.27 5.59
CA ARG A 111 8.20 -7.57 6.05
C ARG A 111 9.19 -8.72 5.85
N ARG A 112 9.95 -8.74 4.75
CA ARG A 112 11.00 -9.76 4.54
C ARG A 112 12.16 -9.58 5.53
N VAL A 113 12.62 -8.33 5.74
CA VAL A 113 13.66 -8.00 6.72
C VAL A 113 13.26 -8.50 8.11
N LEU A 114 12.09 -8.10 8.58
CA LEU A 114 11.60 -8.45 9.92
C LEU A 114 11.38 -9.96 10.09
N LYS A 115 10.88 -10.64 9.05
CA LYS A 115 10.74 -12.10 9.06
C LYS A 115 12.10 -12.80 9.17
N ALA A 116 13.10 -12.31 8.46
CA ALA A 116 14.45 -12.87 8.51
C ALA A 116 15.10 -12.66 9.89
N ILE A 117 14.93 -11.48 10.50
CA ILE A 117 15.39 -11.18 11.87
C ILE A 117 14.74 -12.14 12.87
N TYR A 118 13.43 -12.30 12.82
CA TYR A 118 12.71 -13.18 13.73
C TYR A 118 13.12 -14.64 13.59
N ALA A 119 13.23 -15.14 12.35
CA ALA A 119 13.52 -16.55 12.06
C ALA A 119 14.97 -16.93 12.37
N SER A 120 15.94 -16.02 12.11
CA SER A 120 17.38 -16.38 12.21
C SER A 120 17.97 -16.20 13.60
N LEU A 121 17.36 -15.44 14.48
CA LEU A 121 18.01 -14.94 15.69
C LEU A 121 17.20 -15.06 16.97
N GLY A 122 15.92 -15.43 16.86
CA GLY A 122 15.04 -15.46 18.03
C GLY A 122 14.92 -14.11 18.75
N ILE A 123 15.22 -12.99 18.09
CA ILE A 123 15.04 -11.66 18.68
C ILE A 123 13.54 -11.37 18.73
N LYS A 124 13.04 -11.24 19.94
CA LYS A 124 11.64 -10.92 20.17
C LYS A 124 11.44 -9.41 20.17
N TYR A 125 10.40 -8.99 19.51
CA TYR A 125 9.86 -7.64 19.54
C TYR A 125 8.32 -7.70 19.41
N SER A 126 7.63 -6.73 19.93
CA SER A 126 6.16 -6.70 19.87
C SER A 126 5.65 -6.07 18.58
N ARG A 127 6.24 -4.94 18.18
CA ARG A 127 5.85 -4.20 16.98
C ARG A 127 7.01 -3.44 16.37
N VAL A 128 6.94 -3.27 15.05
CA VAL A 128 7.86 -2.40 14.30
C VAL A 128 7.06 -1.56 13.32
N LYS A 129 7.35 -0.27 13.26
CA LYS A 129 6.83 0.67 12.28
C LYS A 129 8.01 1.39 11.64
N ILE A 130 8.02 1.46 10.32
CA ILE A 130 9.10 2.07 9.55
C ILE A 130 8.49 3.20 8.73
N ILE A 131 9.07 4.38 8.84
CA ILE A 131 8.62 5.58 8.15
C ILE A 131 9.76 6.10 7.30
N GLN A 132 9.51 6.30 6.00
CA GLN A 132 10.36 7.14 5.19
C GLN A 132 9.86 8.58 5.34
N ASP A 133 10.57 9.40 6.07
CA ASP A 133 10.19 10.77 6.44
C ASP A 133 10.98 11.83 5.69
N ALA A 134 12.07 11.45 5.04
CA ALA A 134 12.82 12.28 4.11
C ALA A 134 13.44 11.44 2.98
N ASP A 135 13.98 12.12 1.97
CA ASP A 135 14.73 11.46 0.90
C ASP A 135 15.91 10.69 1.51
N TYR A 136 16.01 9.40 1.20
CA TYR A 136 17.04 8.50 1.72
C TYR A 136 17.15 8.43 3.25
N HIS A 137 16.03 8.68 3.96
CA HIS A 137 16.00 8.60 5.41
C HIS A 137 14.83 7.70 5.90
N LEU A 138 15.13 6.81 6.85
CA LEU A 138 14.18 5.91 7.46
C LEU A 138 14.21 6.03 8.97
N SER A 139 13.06 6.24 9.56
CA SER A 139 12.84 6.16 11.01
C SER A 139 12.23 4.81 11.36
N VAL A 140 12.92 3.99 12.16
CA VAL A 140 12.51 2.65 12.57
C VAL A 140 12.11 2.68 14.05
N PHE A 141 10.82 2.55 14.31
CA PHE A 141 10.24 2.54 15.65
C PHE A 141 10.01 1.09 16.08
N VAL A 142 10.60 0.69 17.22
CA VAL A 142 10.54 -0.68 17.72
C VAL A 142 9.97 -0.70 19.14
N MET A 143 8.94 -1.50 19.36
CA MET A 143 8.30 -1.70 20.65
C MET A 143 8.58 -3.11 21.19
N GLY A 144 8.89 -3.19 22.50
CA GLY A 144 9.05 -4.45 23.20
C GLY A 144 10.22 -5.32 22.68
N CYS A 145 11.34 -4.67 22.32
CA CYS A 145 12.53 -5.37 21.87
C CYS A 145 13.39 -5.81 23.09
N GLU A 146 13.76 -7.08 23.13
CA GLU A 146 14.58 -7.63 24.22
C GLU A 146 16.08 -7.26 24.11
N ASN A 147 16.57 -7.03 22.88
CA ASN A 147 17.98 -6.69 22.65
C ASN A 147 18.10 -5.69 21.48
N GLU A 148 18.18 -4.43 21.84
CA GLU A 148 18.16 -3.30 20.89
C GLU A 148 19.39 -3.27 19.99
N GLU A 149 20.58 -3.46 20.53
CA GLU A 149 21.83 -3.43 19.76
C GLU A 149 21.88 -4.56 18.73
N LYS A 150 21.50 -5.74 19.13
CA LYS A 150 21.45 -6.91 18.25
C LYS A 150 20.36 -6.74 17.18
N PHE A 151 19.24 -6.07 17.51
CA PHE A 151 18.20 -5.76 16.53
C PHE A 151 18.73 -4.80 15.47
N LYS A 152 19.40 -3.70 15.86
CA LYS A 152 20.00 -2.74 14.93
C LYS A 152 20.99 -3.40 13.99
N GLU A 153 21.98 -4.10 14.55
CA GLU A 153 23.02 -4.79 13.78
C GLU A 153 22.39 -5.69 12.70
N LYS A 154 21.40 -6.48 13.11
CA LYS A 154 20.77 -7.44 12.21
C LYS A 154 19.81 -6.80 11.21
N PHE A 155 19.11 -5.76 11.63
CA PHE A 155 18.26 -5.00 10.71
C PHE A 155 19.09 -4.43 9.55
N LEU A 156 20.22 -3.81 9.84
CA LEU A 156 21.12 -3.25 8.86
C LEU A 156 21.68 -4.34 7.94
N ALA A 157 22.30 -5.37 8.49
CA ALA A 157 22.89 -6.46 7.72
C ALA A 157 21.89 -7.20 6.83
N VAL A 158 20.66 -7.44 7.33
CA VAL A 158 19.63 -8.12 6.54
C VAL A 158 19.05 -7.18 5.48
N SER A 159 18.89 -5.89 5.79
CA SER A 159 18.35 -4.90 4.85
C SER A 159 19.22 -4.77 3.61
N GLU A 160 20.52 -4.61 3.78
CA GLU A 160 21.49 -4.53 2.69
C GLU A 160 21.51 -5.79 1.81
N ASN A 161 21.35 -6.97 2.43
CA ASN A 161 21.29 -8.23 1.70
C ASN A 161 19.97 -8.45 0.92
N ILE A 162 18.89 -7.74 1.29
CA ILE A 162 17.60 -7.88 0.60
C ILE A 162 17.49 -6.94 -0.58
N ILE A 163 17.92 -5.70 -0.43
CA ILE A 163 18.03 -4.72 -1.49
C ILE A 163 19.24 -3.81 -1.26
N GLU A 164 20.12 -3.74 -2.25
CA GLU A 164 21.36 -2.96 -2.19
C GLU A 164 21.09 -1.45 -1.98
N GLU A 165 19.99 -0.95 -2.53
CA GLU A 165 19.62 0.46 -2.45
C GLU A 165 19.39 0.95 -1.01
N LEU A 166 19.15 0.06 -0.05
CA LEU A 166 19.04 0.46 1.36
C LEU A 166 20.37 0.92 1.97
N SER A 167 21.51 0.58 1.36
CA SER A 167 22.82 1.10 1.77
C SER A 167 22.96 2.61 1.61
N TYR A 168 22.14 3.23 0.75
CA TYR A 168 22.11 4.68 0.55
C TYR A 168 21.24 5.42 1.57
N PHE A 169 20.48 4.67 2.40
CA PHE A 169 19.58 5.29 3.37
C PHE A 169 20.27 5.48 4.72
N THR A 170 20.06 6.64 5.33
CA THR A 170 20.29 6.83 6.76
C THR A 170 19.13 6.22 7.53
N ILE A 171 19.42 5.42 8.55
CA ILE A 171 18.40 4.71 9.32
C ILE A 171 18.54 5.05 10.80
N ASP A 172 17.54 5.71 11.36
CA ASP A 172 17.44 6.01 12.78
C ASP A 172 16.51 5.02 13.49
N PHE A 173 16.93 4.57 14.68
CA PHE A 173 16.18 3.61 15.49
C PHE A 173 15.66 4.25 16.77
N PHE A 174 14.38 4.05 17.04
CA PHE A 174 13.67 4.53 18.22
C PHE A 174 13.06 3.34 18.96
N PHE A 175 13.64 3.01 20.12
CA PHE A 175 13.16 1.92 20.97
C PHE A 175 12.25 2.43 22.09
N GLY A 176 11.39 1.55 22.63
CA GLY A 176 10.44 1.93 23.66
C GLY A 176 9.30 2.84 23.18
N ALA A 177 9.14 3.00 21.86
CA ALA A 177 8.06 3.79 21.28
C ALA A 177 6.70 3.22 21.69
N THR A 178 5.79 4.09 22.12
CA THR A 178 4.38 3.75 22.31
C THR A 178 3.62 4.14 21.06
N PHE A 179 2.91 3.18 20.45
CA PHE A 179 2.02 3.46 19.33
C PHE A 179 0.63 3.81 19.87
N ASP A 180 0.04 4.91 19.37
CA ASP A 180 -1.34 5.28 19.71
C ASP A 180 -2.28 4.22 19.14
N SER A 181 -2.90 3.46 20.05
CA SER A 181 -3.70 2.29 19.71
C SER A 181 -4.92 2.59 18.84
N GLN A 182 -5.45 3.80 18.86
CA GLN A 182 -6.65 4.15 18.10
C GLN A 182 -6.38 4.58 16.65
N LYS A 183 -5.25 5.23 16.37
CA LYS A 183 -4.91 5.71 15.02
C LYS A 183 -4.10 4.70 14.20
N ASP A 184 -3.30 3.87 14.87
CA ASP A 184 -2.40 2.92 14.20
C ASP A 184 -3.04 1.54 13.95
N PHE A 185 -4.27 1.29 14.43
CA PHE A 185 -4.96 -0.01 14.32
C PHE A 185 -5.67 -0.26 12.98
N LEU A 186 -5.86 0.75 12.14
CA LEU A 186 -6.72 0.61 10.95
C LEU A 186 -6.10 -0.21 9.80
N LYS A 187 -4.79 -0.37 9.74
CA LYS A 187 -4.06 -1.41 8.97
C LYS A 187 -2.71 -1.61 9.64
N GLU A 188 -2.26 -2.84 9.83
CA GLU A 188 -0.86 -3.16 10.19
C GLU A 188 0.09 -2.70 9.08
N GLN A 189 0.31 -1.40 8.98
CA GLN A 189 1.28 -0.84 8.06
C GLN A 189 2.65 -0.91 8.73
N VAL A 190 3.45 -1.86 8.28
CA VAL A 190 4.87 -1.95 8.66
C VAL A 190 5.65 -0.76 8.14
N PHE A 191 5.25 -0.23 6.99
CA PHE A 191 5.95 0.85 6.30
C PHE A 191 4.98 1.96 5.86
N ILE A 192 5.40 3.21 6.00
CA ILE A 192 4.70 4.41 5.52
C ILE A 192 5.71 5.32 4.82
N CYS A 193 5.41 5.76 3.59
CA CYS A 193 6.13 6.84 2.93
C CYS A 193 5.40 8.18 3.20
N LYS A 194 6.12 9.19 3.67
CA LYS A 194 5.60 10.55 3.94
C LYS A 194 6.22 11.62 3.04
N VAL A 195 7.08 11.23 2.12
CA VAL A 195 7.85 12.13 1.23
C VAL A 195 7.21 12.21 -0.14
#